data_1e6fc941b830ab851b2ec7dbb308d598
#
_entry.id   1e6fc941b830ab851b2ec7dbb308d598
#
_cell.length_a   1.000
_cell.length_b   1.000
_cell.length_c   1.000
_cell.angle_alpha   90.00
_cell.angle_beta   90.00
_cell.angle_gamma   90.00
#
_symmetry.space_group_name_H-M   'P 1'
#
loop_
_entity.id
_entity.type
_entity.pdbx_description
1 polymer ?
#
loop_
_entity_poly.entity_id
_entity_poly.type
_entity_poly.pdbx_seq_one_letter_code
_entity_poly.pdbx_strand_id
1 'polypeptide(L)'
;MIGFYMIIGAIALASWLVSNTLKNKFKKYSKIHLKNGMSGAEIAEKMLADHGIKDVKVVSTTGMLTDHYDPRNKTVNLSASVYSQRNAASAAVAAHEVGHAVQHAQAYEWLTMRSKLVPMVSVSSKFSQWLVFGGLILGAASDNTGIGFYIATVGLGFMALATAFSFITLPVEYDASNRALAWLKNKNMVNQEEFAGSRDALKWAARTYLVAALGSLAMLLYWGLQVLGGRD
;
A
#
# COMPACT_ATOMS: atom_id res chain seq x y z
N MET A 1 -27.34 -9.76 -8.21
CA MET A 1 -27.11 -8.92 -7.00
C MET A 1 -26.48 -9.67 -5.81
N ILE A 2 -26.88 -10.91 -5.51
CA ILE A 2 -26.30 -11.71 -4.41
C ILE A 2 -24.77 -11.86 -4.55
N GLY A 3 -24.27 -12.20 -5.76
CA GLY A 3 -22.83 -12.34 -6.00
C GLY A 3 -22.02 -11.09 -5.70
N PHE A 4 -22.54 -9.88 -5.97
CA PHE A 4 -21.91 -8.62 -5.63
C PHE A 4 -21.69 -8.45 -4.12
N TYR A 5 -22.75 -8.69 -3.34
CA TYR A 5 -22.67 -8.61 -1.87
C TYR A 5 -21.74 -9.68 -1.28
N MET A 6 -21.70 -10.87 -1.87
CA MET A 6 -20.77 -11.93 -1.45
C MET A 6 -19.31 -11.52 -1.70
N ILE A 7 -18.99 -10.95 -2.85
CA ILE A 7 -17.64 -10.48 -3.19
C ILE A 7 -17.23 -9.34 -2.24
N ILE A 8 -18.08 -8.33 -2.05
CA ILE A 8 -17.80 -7.23 -1.11
C ILE A 8 -17.61 -7.76 0.31
N GLY A 9 -18.48 -8.65 0.76
CA GLY A 9 -18.39 -9.27 2.09
C GLY A 9 -17.07 -10.03 2.27
N ALA A 10 -16.66 -10.82 1.28
CA ALA A 10 -15.39 -11.55 1.31
C ALA A 10 -14.18 -10.61 1.34
N ILE A 11 -14.17 -9.54 0.52
CA ILE A 11 -13.11 -8.53 0.50
C ILE A 11 -13.05 -7.79 1.84
N ALA A 12 -14.19 -7.37 2.36
CA ALA A 12 -14.28 -6.68 3.65
C ALA A 12 -13.76 -7.55 4.81
N LEU A 13 -14.16 -8.82 4.84
CA LEU A 13 -13.69 -9.77 5.84
C LEU A 13 -12.18 -9.99 5.73
N ALA A 14 -11.65 -10.24 4.53
CA ALA A 14 -10.22 -10.42 4.31
C ALA A 14 -9.43 -9.18 4.72
N SER A 15 -9.89 -7.98 4.35
CA SER A 15 -9.28 -6.70 4.71
C SER A 15 -9.28 -6.49 6.22
N TRP A 16 -10.40 -6.79 6.89
CA TRP A 16 -10.51 -6.69 8.34
C TRP A 16 -9.57 -7.66 9.06
N LEU A 17 -9.52 -8.94 8.63
CA LEU A 17 -8.64 -9.96 9.20
C LEU A 17 -7.17 -9.55 9.09
N VAL A 18 -6.73 -9.13 7.90
CA VAL A 18 -5.32 -8.73 7.67
C VAL A 18 -4.98 -7.47 8.46
N SER A 19 -5.84 -6.45 8.43
CA SER A 19 -5.62 -5.19 9.17
C SER A 19 -5.60 -5.41 10.68
N ASN A 20 -6.51 -6.22 11.20
CA ASN A 20 -6.55 -6.55 12.63
C ASN A 20 -5.30 -7.35 13.06
N THR A 21 -4.89 -8.31 12.23
CA THR A 21 -3.66 -9.08 12.47
C THR A 21 -2.43 -8.18 12.45
N LEU A 22 -2.32 -7.25 11.49
CA LEU A 22 -1.24 -6.27 11.42
C LEU A 22 -1.17 -5.43 12.70
N LYS A 23 -2.29 -4.87 13.15
CA LYS A 23 -2.37 -4.10 14.40
C LYS A 23 -1.92 -4.91 15.61
N ASN A 24 -2.35 -6.17 15.72
CA ASN A 24 -1.95 -7.06 16.81
C ASN A 24 -0.46 -7.41 16.76
N LYS A 25 0.10 -7.63 15.57
CA LYS A 25 1.53 -7.86 15.36
C LYS A 25 2.34 -6.61 15.73
N PHE A 26 1.92 -5.44 15.27
CA PHE A 26 2.56 -4.18 15.66
C PHE A 26 2.56 -4.01 17.19
N LYS A 27 1.41 -4.19 17.85
CA LYS A 27 1.29 -4.14 19.31
C LYS A 27 2.16 -5.19 20.02
N LYS A 28 2.29 -6.39 19.45
CA LYS A 28 3.17 -7.44 19.99
C LYS A 28 4.62 -7.02 19.92
N TYR A 29 5.09 -6.56 18.75
CA TYR A 29 6.49 -6.25 18.51
C TYR A 29 6.92 -4.87 19.04
N SER A 30 5.97 -4.00 19.35
CA SER A 30 6.25 -2.76 20.10
C SER A 30 6.69 -3.01 21.57
N LYS A 31 6.49 -4.23 22.08
CA LYS A 31 6.98 -4.63 23.42
C LYS A 31 8.41 -5.19 23.41
N ILE A 32 8.98 -5.46 22.24
CA ILE A 32 10.35 -5.94 22.07
C ILE A 32 11.26 -4.72 21.96
N HIS A 33 11.92 -4.34 23.07
CA HIS A 33 12.83 -3.22 23.08
C HIS A 33 14.12 -3.54 22.32
N LEU A 34 14.61 -2.57 21.55
CA LEU A 34 15.87 -2.70 20.83
C LEU A 34 17.06 -2.68 21.81
N LYS A 35 17.96 -3.63 21.67
CA LYS A 35 19.19 -3.69 22.49
C LYS A 35 20.11 -2.50 22.26
N ASN A 36 20.15 -1.96 21.04
CA ASN A 36 20.94 -0.77 20.71
C ASN A 36 20.34 0.54 21.24
N GLY A 37 19.12 0.49 21.77
CA GLY A 37 18.42 1.63 22.34
C GLY A 37 18.04 2.72 21.32
N MET A 38 18.11 2.48 20.02
CA MET A 38 17.77 3.46 19.00
C MET A 38 16.26 3.61 18.81
N SER A 39 15.81 4.84 18.65
CA SER A 39 14.43 5.16 18.25
C SER A 39 14.21 4.92 16.75
N GLY A 40 12.93 4.89 16.33
CA GLY A 40 12.63 4.80 14.90
C GLY A 40 13.23 5.96 14.09
N ALA A 41 13.24 7.17 14.64
CA ALA A 41 13.89 8.32 13.98
C ALA A 41 15.39 8.10 13.79
N GLU A 42 16.10 7.69 14.84
CA GLU A 42 17.55 7.40 14.80
C GLU A 42 17.87 6.24 13.83
N ILE A 43 17.01 5.22 13.75
CA ILE A 43 17.11 4.13 12.74
C ILE A 43 16.97 4.69 11.32
N ALA A 44 15.96 5.54 11.08
CA ALA A 44 15.75 6.13 9.76
C ALA A 44 16.92 7.02 9.34
N GLU A 45 17.37 7.92 10.20
CA GLU A 45 18.52 8.82 9.96
C GLU A 45 19.78 8.02 9.66
N LYS A 46 20.05 6.97 10.45
CA LYS A 46 21.20 6.12 10.24
C LYS A 46 21.14 5.37 8.91
N MET A 47 19.97 4.82 8.54
CA MET A 47 19.81 4.13 7.26
C MET A 47 19.97 5.08 6.08
N LEU A 48 19.43 6.30 6.15
CA LEU A 48 19.64 7.34 5.14
C LEU A 48 21.14 7.68 4.99
N ALA A 49 21.83 7.88 6.10
CA ALA A 49 23.26 8.18 6.11
C ALA A 49 24.11 7.04 5.52
N ASP A 50 23.80 5.79 5.87
CA ASP A 50 24.49 4.59 5.36
C ASP A 50 24.29 4.40 3.84
N HIS A 51 23.20 4.94 3.27
CA HIS A 51 22.94 4.95 1.81
C HIS A 51 23.39 6.25 1.12
N GLY A 52 24.02 7.18 1.86
CA GLY A 52 24.50 8.45 1.30
C GLY A 52 23.40 9.45 0.95
N ILE A 53 22.18 9.26 1.44
CA ILE A 53 21.02 10.14 1.18
C ILE A 53 21.04 11.27 2.21
N LYS A 54 21.40 12.48 1.77
CA LYS A 54 21.59 13.65 2.64
C LYS A 54 20.46 14.67 2.56
N ASP A 55 19.62 14.58 1.55
CA ASP A 55 18.59 15.54 1.19
C ASP A 55 17.18 15.11 1.65
N VAL A 56 17.08 14.00 2.37
CA VAL A 56 15.84 13.50 2.98
C VAL A 56 15.86 13.74 4.48
N LYS A 57 14.80 14.35 5.01
CA LYS A 57 14.65 14.66 6.45
C LYS A 57 13.71 13.65 7.10
N VAL A 58 13.98 13.29 8.36
CA VAL A 58 13.08 12.48 9.18
C VAL A 58 12.25 13.41 10.06
N VAL A 59 10.93 13.33 9.96
CA VAL A 59 10.00 14.20 10.69
C VAL A 59 8.90 13.40 11.39
N SER A 60 8.43 13.91 12.53
CA SER A 60 7.27 13.31 13.20
C SER A 60 5.97 13.79 12.59
N THR A 61 5.02 12.86 12.43
CA THR A 61 3.66 13.16 11.95
C THR A 61 2.61 12.70 12.97
N THR A 62 1.42 13.32 12.90
CA THR A 62 0.28 12.96 13.75
C THR A 62 -0.47 11.74 13.22
N GLY A 63 -1.12 10.99 14.12
CA GLY A 63 -1.91 9.80 13.78
C GLY A 63 -1.17 8.50 14.09
N MET A 64 -1.89 7.38 13.91
CA MET A 64 -1.34 6.02 14.00
C MET A 64 -1.31 5.39 12.61
N LEU A 65 -0.20 4.72 12.28
CA LEU A 65 0.00 4.08 10.96
C LEU A 65 -0.09 5.09 9.81
N THR A 66 0.40 6.31 10.04
CA THR A 66 0.49 7.38 9.05
C THR A 66 1.91 7.54 8.52
N ASP A 67 2.76 6.56 8.83
CA ASP A 67 4.15 6.52 8.42
C ASP A 67 4.21 6.44 6.89
N HIS A 68 5.06 7.28 6.27
CA HIS A 68 5.24 7.30 4.83
C HIS A 68 6.47 8.09 4.40
N TYR A 69 7.06 7.73 3.28
CA TYR A 69 8.01 8.57 2.57
C TYR A 69 7.30 9.51 1.59
N ASP A 70 7.58 10.79 1.67
CA ASP A 70 7.11 11.81 0.71
C ASP A 70 8.25 12.21 -0.25
N PRO A 71 8.21 11.77 -1.52
CA PRO A 71 9.23 12.10 -2.49
C PRO A 71 9.21 13.58 -2.94
N ARG A 72 8.08 14.29 -2.78
CA ARG A 72 7.93 15.69 -3.17
C ARG A 72 8.66 16.61 -2.20
N ASN A 73 8.43 16.37 -0.90
CA ASN A 73 9.03 17.14 0.17
C ASN A 73 10.36 16.55 0.65
N LYS A 74 10.74 15.36 0.14
CA LYS A 74 11.91 14.60 0.57
C LYS A 74 11.91 14.39 2.08
N THR A 75 10.83 13.83 2.61
CA THR A 75 10.68 13.56 4.03
C THR A 75 10.26 12.12 4.28
N VAL A 76 10.87 11.50 5.29
CA VAL A 76 10.38 10.29 5.95
C VAL A 76 9.54 10.75 7.12
N ASN A 77 8.22 10.58 6.99
CA ASN A 77 7.24 10.99 7.99
C ASN A 77 6.92 9.79 8.87
N LEU A 78 7.22 9.89 10.16
CA LEU A 78 7.00 8.82 11.13
C LEU A 78 5.96 9.25 12.16
N SER A 79 4.97 8.40 12.41
CA SER A 79 4.01 8.60 13.49
C SER A 79 4.73 8.64 14.85
N ALA A 80 4.16 9.32 15.84
CA ALA A 80 4.78 9.43 17.18
C ALA A 80 5.08 8.05 17.79
N SER A 81 4.24 7.04 17.49
CA SER A 81 4.43 5.64 17.91
C SER A 81 5.57 4.92 17.18
N VAL A 82 6.16 5.50 16.15
CA VAL A 82 7.33 5.01 15.44
C VAL A 82 8.53 5.93 15.70
N TYR A 83 8.34 7.24 15.60
CA TYR A 83 9.40 8.24 15.68
C TYR A 83 10.23 8.13 16.95
N SER A 84 9.58 8.15 18.12
CA SER A 84 10.26 8.19 19.43
C SER A 84 10.42 6.82 20.10
N GLN A 85 9.73 5.79 19.64
CA GLN A 85 9.77 4.49 20.29
C GLN A 85 11.02 3.69 19.91
N ARG A 86 11.51 2.87 20.87
CA ARG A 86 12.77 2.11 20.80
C ARG A 86 12.51 0.62 20.80
N ASN A 87 11.78 0.14 19.78
CA ASN A 87 11.32 -1.24 19.70
C ASN A 87 11.38 -1.81 18.29
N ALA A 88 11.24 -3.12 18.17
CA ALA A 88 11.37 -3.84 16.89
C ALA A 88 10.34 -3.41 15.83
N ALA A 89 9.12 -3.03 16.25
CA ALA A 89 8.09 -2.55 15.33
C ALA A 89 8.46 -1.18 14.75
N SER A 90 8.93 -0.26 15.61
CA SER A 90 9.38 1.08 15.18
C SER A 90 10.59 1.02 14.25
N ALA A 91 11.56 0.16 14.56
CA ALA A 91 12.72 -0.06 13.68
C ALA A 91 12.30 -0.60 12.30
N ALA A 92 11.36 -1.55 12.27
CA ALA A 92 10.86 -2.14 11.04
C ALA A 92 10.18 -1.10 10.14
N VAL A 93 9.26 -0.32 10.70
CA VAL A 93 8.51 0.71 9.95
C VAL A 93 9.44 1.83 9.49
N ALA A 94 10.27 2.36 10.39
CA ALA A 94 11.21 3.44 10.05
C ALA A 94 12.17 3.03 8.92
N ALA A 95 12.74 1.82 8.98
CA ALA A 95 13.59 1.29 7.94
C ALA A 95 12.83 1.05 6.63
N HIS A 96 11.54 0.65 6.69
CA HIS A 96 10.70 0.46 5.50
C HIS A 96 10.47 1.80 4.77
N GLU A 97 10.15 2.87 5.48
CA GLU A 97 9.95 4.19 4.87
C GLU A 97 11.25 4.73 4.25
N VAL A 98 12.40 4.45 4.89
CA VAL A 98 13.70 4.72 4.25
C VAL A 98 13.94 3.82 3.05
N GLY A 99 13.44 2.58 3.06
CA GLY A 99 13.46 1.70 1.88
C GLY A 99 12.86 2.37 0.64
N HIS A 100 11.75 3.10 0.79
CA HIS A 100 11.17 3.92 -0.28
C HIS A 100 12.05 5.11 -0.68
N ALA A 101 12.73 5.76 0.28
CA ALA A 101 13.69 6.81 -0.04
C ALA A 101 14.88 6.26 -0.85
N VAL A 102 15.37 5.07 -0.52
CA VAL A 102 16.45 4.37 -1.25
C VAL A 102 15.97 3.99 -2.66
N GLN A 103 14.75 3.46 -2.81
CA GLN A 103 14.14 3.19 -4.12
C GLN A 103 14.10 4.45 -4.98
N HIS A 104 13.68 5.58 -4.40
CA HIS A 104 13.61 6.86 -5.10
C HIS A 104 15.00 7.33 -5.53
N ALA A 105 16.00 7.29 -4.63
CA ALA A 105 17.38 7.68 -4.91
C ALA A 105 18.02 6.81 -6.00
N GLN A 106 17.62 5.55 -6.12
CA GLN A 106 18.10 4.60 -7.13
C GLN A 106 17.23 4.54 -8.39
N ALA A 107 16.24 5.43 -8.53
CA ALA A 107 15.29 5.46 -9.65
C ALA A 107 14.65 4.08 -9.93
N TYR A 108 14.24 3.35 -8.87
CA TYR A 108 13.63 2.03 -8.99
C TYR A 108 12.40 2.07 -9.90
N GLU A 109 12.41 1.29 -10.96
CA GLU A 109 11.45 1.39 -12.07
C GLU A 109 9.98 1.27 -11.62
N TRP A 110 9.66 0.32 -10.74
CA TRP A 110 8.30 0.13 -10.24
C TRP A 110 7.81 1.32 -9.41
N LEU A 111 8.68 1.93 -8.60
CA LEU A 111 8.33 3.15 -7.86
C LEU A 111 8.11 4.33 -8.81
N THR A 112 8.94 4.44 -9.83
CA THR A 112 8.81 5.48 -10.86
C THR A 112 7.49 5.33 -11.62
N MET A 113 7.15 4.11 -12.03
CA MET A 113 5.87 3.79 -12.69
C MET A 113 4.68 4.10 -11.79
N ARG A 114 4.71 3.63 -10.52
CA ARG A 114 3.68 3.94 -9.52
C ARG A 114 3.48 5.44 -9.39
N SER A 115 4.55 6.21 -9.25
CA SER A 115 4.49 7.66 -9.05
C SER A 115 3.87 8.39 -10.25
N LYS A 116 4.17 7.95 -11.47
CA LYS A 116 3.56 8.51 -12.69
C LYS A 116 2.07 8.19 -12.81
N LEU A 117 1.62 7.05 -12.31
CA LEU A 117 0.22 6.62 -12.37
C LEU A 117 -0.66 7.27 -11.29
N VAL A 118 -0.10 7.73 -10.16
CA VAL A 118 -0.86 8.32 -9.04
C VAL A 118 -1.84 9.41 -9.49
N PRO A 119 -1.48 10.43 -10.30
CA PRO A 119 -2.43 11.46 -10.72
C PRO A 119 -3.60 10.89 -11.51
N MET A 120 -3.33 9.97 -12.44
CA MET A 120 -4.36 9.34 -13.28
C MET A 120 -5.30 8.46 -12.44
N VAL A 121 -4.75 7.65 -11.54
CA VAL A 121 -5.53 6.76 -10.68
C VAL A 121 -6.35 7.55 -9.66
N SER A 122 -5.84 8.67 -9.13
CA SER A 122 -6.57 9.52 -8.19
C SER A 122 -7.85 10.12 -8.80
N VAL A 123 -7.83 10.42 -10.10
CA VAL A 123 -9.00 10.90 -10.83
C VAL A 123 -9.90 9.72 -11.22
N SER A 124 -9.36 8.71 -11.89
CA SER A 124 -10.13 7.59 -12.42
C SER A 124 -10.87 6.79 -11.35
N SER A 125 -10.25 6.57 -10.19
CA SER A 125 -10.87 5.83 -9.09
C SER A 125 -12.11 6.53 -8.49
N LYS A 126 -12.16 7.87 -8.55
CA LYS A 126 -13.32 8.65 -8.07
C LYS A 126 -14.54 8.47 -8.98
N PHE A 127 -14.33 8.30 -10.27
CA PHE A 127 -15.40 8.29 -11.27
C PHE A 127 -15.73 6.88 -11.76
N SER A 128 -14.82 5.92 -11.66
CA SER A 128 -14.97 4.59 -12.22
C SER A 128 -16.30 3.91 -11.85
N GLN A 129 -16.62 3.90 -10.57
CA GLN A 129 -17.83 3.24 -10.07
C GLN A 129 -19.11 3.96 -10.53
N TRP A 130 -19.11 5.29 -10.55
CA TRP A 130 -20.23 6.08 -11.02
C TRP A 130 -20.49 5.91 -12.51
N LEU A 131 -19.42 5.80 -13.31
CA LEU A 131 -19.53 5.54 -14.75
C LEU A 131 -20.07 4.14 -15.02
N VAL A 132 -19.61 3.11 -14.30
CA VAL A 132 -20.15 1.75 -14.46
C VAL A 132 -21.63 1.70 -14.09
N PHE A 133 -22.00 2.18 -12.90
CA PHE A 133 -23.41 2.19 -12.47
C PHE A 133 -24.30 3.06 -13.36
N GLY A 134 -23.88 4.28 -13.65
CA GLY A 134 -24.63 5.22 -14.48
C GLY A 134 -24.82 4.68 -15.89
N GLY A 135 -23.79 4.06 -16.46
CA GLY A 135 -23.87 3.43 -17.78
C GLY A 135 -24.83 2.25 -17.82
N LEU A 136 -24.81 1.38 -16.79
CA LEU A 136 -25.75 0.24 -16.71
C LEU A 136 -27.20 0.70 -16.51
N ILE A 137 -27.44 1.71 -15.66
CA ILE A 137 -28.79 2.27 -15.45
C ILE A 137 -29.31 2.93 -16.73
N LEU A 138 -28.48 3.71 -17.42
CA LEU A 138 -28.85 4.36 -18.67
C LEU A 138 -29.15 3.35 -19.77
N GLY A 139 -28.33 2.27 -19.86
CA GLY A 139 -28.55 1.19 -20.79
C GLY A 139 -29.87 0.42 -20.55
N ALA A 140 -30.23 0.23 -19.27
CA ALA A 140 -31.49 -0.44 -18.90
C ALA A 140 -32.72 0.45 -19.03
N ALA A 141 -32.58 1.77 -18.94
CA ALA A 141 -33.68 2.75 -18.95
C ALA A 141 -33.98 3.30 -20.35
N SER A 142 -33.16 3.03 -21.35
CA SER A 142 -33.31 3.54 -22.70
C SER A 142 -33.22 2.42 -23.72
N ASP A 143 -34.02 2.52 -24.82
CA ASP A 143 -33.89 1.61 -25.98
C ASP A 143 -32.54 1.75 -26.70
N ASN A 144 -31.76 2.79 -26.36
CA ASN A 144 -30.41 3.03 -26.86
C ASN A 144 -29.36 2.48 -25.88
N THR A 145 -29.21 1.17 -25.84
CA THR A 145 -28.22 0.46 -25.01
C THR A 145 -26.79 0.83 -25.36
N GLY A 146 -26.51 1.39 -26.55
CA GLY A 146 -25.17 1.74 -27.03
C GLY A 146 -24.48 2.79 -26.15
N ILE A 147 -25.15 3.90 -25.82
CA ILE A 147 -24.52 4.98 -25.02
C ILE A 147 -24.22 4.50 -23.59
N GLY A 148 -25.16 3.82 -22.94
CA GLY A 148 -24.97 3.25 -21.60
C GLY A 148 -23.81 2.26 -21.56
N PHE A 149 -23.69 1.40 -22.58
CA PHE A 149 -22.58 0.48 -22.72
C PHE A 149 -21.22 1.19 -22.85
N TYR A 150 -21.11 2.22 -23.67
CA TYR A 150 -19.86 2.98 -23.81
C TYR A 150 -19.45 3.66 -22.49
N ILE A 151 -20.39 4.27 -21.78
CA ILE A 151 -20.14 4.90 -20.47
C ILE A 151 -19.65 3.85 -19.46
N ALA A 152 -20.33 2.70 -19.36
CA ALA A 152 -19.93 1.61 -18.47
C ALA A 152 -18.54 1.06 -18.83
N THR A 153 -18.23 0.92 -20.12
CA THR A 153 -16.92 0.44 -20.61
C THR A 153 -15.80 1.41 -20.24
N VAL A 154 -16.02 2.73 -20.34
CA VAL A 154 -15.05 3.73 -19.86
C VAL A 154 -14.83 3.58 -18.36
N GLY A 155 -15.89 3.37 -17.59
CA GLY A 155 -15.80 3.09 -16.14
C GLY A 155 -14.98 1.83 -15.84
N LEU A 156 -15.15 0.75 -16.62
CA LEU A 156 -14.32 -0.46 -16.53
C LEU A 156 -12.84 -0.17 -16.83
N GLY A 157 -12.56 0.65 -17.85
CA GLY A 157 -11.19 1.07 -18.16
C GLY A 157 -10.53 1.79 -16.97
N PHE A 158 -11.28 2.64 -16.29
CA PHE A 158 -10.80 3.31 -15.07
C PHE A 158 -10.57 2.33 -13.90
N MET A 159 -11.46 1.34 -13.74
CA MET A 159 -11.25 0.26 -12.75
C MET A 159 -10.04 -0.60 -13.10
N ALA A 160 -9.82 -0.91 -14.37
CA ALA A 160 -8.65 -1.66 -14.83
C ALA A 160 -7.35 -0.91 -14.53
N LEU A 161 -7.31 0.41 -14.74
CA LEU A 161 -6.17 1.26 -14.39
C LEU A 161 -5.88 1.24 -12.88
N ALA A 162 -6.91 1.36 -12.03
CA ALA A 162 -6.77 1.28 -10.58
C ALA A 162 -6.30 -0.11 -10.12
N THR A 163 -6.80 -1.18 -10.77
CA THR A 163 -6.36 -2.55 -10.52
C THR A 163 -4.89 -2.73 -10.89
N ALA A 164 -4.49 -2.30 -12.09
CA ALA A 164 -3.10 -2.35 -12.53
C ALA A 164 -2.16 -1.60 -11.56
N PHE A 165 -2.56 -0.40 -11.10
CA PHE A 165 -1.84 0.37 -10.09
C PHE A 165 -1.66 -0.42 -8.78
N SER A 166 -2.69 -1.12 -8.31
CA SER A 166 -2.61 -1.93 -7.09
C SER A 166 -1.59 -3.06 -7.24
N PHE A 167 -1.51 -3.71 -8.41
CA PHE A 167 -0.50 -4.73 -8.69
C PHE A 167 0.91 -4.15 -8.86
N ILE A 168 1.06 -2.98 -9.49
CA ILE A 168 2.35 -2.27 -9.60
C ILE A 168 2.87 -1.85 -8.21
N THR A 169 1.98 -1.58 -7.27
CA THR A 169 2.36 -1.23 -5.89
C THR A 169 2.97 -2.41 -5.14
N LEU A 170 2.59 -3.66 -5.42
CA LEU A 170 3.10 -4.84 -4.71
C LEU A 170 4.64 -4.96 -4.76
N PRO A 171 5.30 -4.99 -5.94
CA PRO A 171 6.76 -5.08 -5.99
C PRO A 171 7.45 -3.90 -5.30
N VAL A 172 6.86 -2.70 -5.29
CA VAL A 172 7.39 -1.53 -4.57
C VAL A 172 7.43 -1.80 -3.06
N GLU A 173 6.34 -2.26 -2.49
CA GLU A 173 6.20 -2.52 -1.05
C GLU A 173 7.07 -3.70 -0.58
N TYR A 174 7.11 -4.78 -1.39
CA TYR A 174 7.97 -5.92 -1.09
C TYR A 174 9.46 -5.56 -1.16
N ASP A 175 9.88 -4.80 -2.16
CA ASP A 175 11.28 -4.38 -2.31
C ASP A 175 11.68 -3.40 -1.20
N ALA A 176 10.85 -2.41 -0.82
CA ALA A 176 11.12 -1.53 0.31
C ALA A 176 11.29 -2.33 1.62
N SER A 177 10.40 -3.29 1.88
CA SER A 177 10.50 -4.19 3.04
C SER A 177 11.77 -5.04 3.02
N ASN A 178 12.15 -5.58 1.85
CA ASN A 178 13.37 -6.38 1.71
C ASN A 178 14.62 -5.55 1.94
N ARG A 179 14.69 -4.32 1.44
CA ARG A 179 15.79 -3.37 1.69
C ARG A 179 15.91 -3.06 3.17
N ALA A 180 14.79 -2.76 3.83
CA ALA A 180 14.74 -2.52 5.25
C ALA A 180 15.31 -3.69 6.06
N LEU A 181 14.81 -4.90 5.81
CA LEU A 181 15.24 -6.11 6.51
C LEU A 181 16.70 -6.47 6.23
N ALA A 182 17.15 -6.31 4.99
CA ALA A 182 18.55 -6.54 4.62
C ALA A 182 19.47 -5.57 5.36
N TRP A 183 19.14 -4.28 5.41
CA TRP A 183 19.93 -3.28 6.12
C TRP A 183 19.95 -3.53 7.64
N LEU A 184 18.77 -3.75 8.26
CA LEU A 184 18.65 -4.04 9.69
C LEU A 184 19.53 -5.23 10.09
N LYS A 185 19.55 -6.29 9.29
CA LYS A 185 20.36 -7.50 9.51
C LYS A 185 21.85 -7.24 9.27
N ASN A 186 22.22 -6.70 8.11
CA ASN A 186 23.61 -6.58 7.68
C ASN A 186 24.40 -5.56 8.51
N LYS A 187 23.72 -4.56 9.04
CA LYS A 187 24.33 -3.55 9.95
C LYS A 187 24.22 -3.92 11.43
N ASN A 188 23.73 -5.12 11.75
CA ASN A 188 23.53 -5.59 13.12
C ASN A 188 22.67 -4.62 13.96
N MET A 189 21.70 -3.97 13.33
CA MET A 189 20.82 -3.00 13.99
C MET A 189 19.81 -3.68 14.91
N VAL A 190 19.55 -4.96 14.69
CA VAL A 190 18.60 -5.79 15.44
C VAL A 190 19.22 -7.15 15.72
N ASN A 191 18.92 -7.73 16.88
CA ASN A 191 19.27 -9.11 17.19
C ASN A 191 18.31 -10.09 16.50
N GLN A 192 18.48 -11.39 16.72
CA GLN A 192 17.70 -12.43 16.03
C GLN A 192 16.18 -12.37 16.37
N GLU A 193 15.82 -12.09 17.63
CA GLU A 193 14.43 -11.97 18.08
C GLU A 193 13.78 -10.69 17.51
N GLU A 194 14.46 -9.56 17.63
CA GLU A 194 14.05 -8.26 17.09
C GLU A 194 13.87 -8.33 15.56
N PHE A 195 14.79 -9.04 14.86
CA PHE A 195 14.71 -9.26 13.43
C PHE A 195 13.48 -10.11 13.04
N ALA A 196 13.22 -11.18 13.80
CA ALA A 196 12.04 -12.02 13.55
C ALA A 196 10.74 -11.22 13.70
N GLY A 197 10.67 -10.36 14.73
CA GLY A 197 9.55 -9.44 14.95
C GLY A 197 9.39 -8.41 13.82
N SER A 198 10.47 -7.77 13.42
CA SER A 198 10.50 -6.80 12.31
C SER A 198 10.04 -7.43 10.99
N ARG A 199 10.56 -8.62 10.68
CA ARG A 199 10.19 -9.37 9.47
C ARG A 199 8.72 -9.77 9.45
N ASP A 200 8.18 -10.24 10.57
CA ASP A 200 6.77 -10.66 10.64
C ASP A 200 5.84 -9.45 10.55
N ALA A 201 6.20 -8.31 11.17
CA ALA A 201 5.44 -7.06 11.05
C ALA A 201 5.36 -6.58 9.58
N LEU A 202 6.50 -6.48 8.87
CA LEU A 202 6.52 -6.05 7.47
C LEU A 202 5.84 -7.05 6.54
N LYS A 203 5.93 -8.35 6.81
CA LYS A 203 5.19 -9.37 6.05
C LYS A 203 3.67 -9.16 6.14
N TRP A 204 3.15 -8.83 7.32
CA TRP A 204 1.72 -8.56 7.48
C TRP A 204 1.31 -7.21 6.90
N ALA A 205 2.18 -6.20 6.94
CA ALA A 205 1.97 -4.94 6.23
C ALA A 205 1.83 -5.17 4.71
N ALA A 206 2.74 -5.92 4.10
CA ALA A 206 2.69 -6.24 2.68
C ALA A 206 1.41 -7.01 2.26
N ARG A 207 0.84 -7.83 3.15
CA ARG A 207 -0.43 -8.54 2.89
C ARG A 207 -1.63 -7.61 2.75
N THR A 208 -1.60 -6.42 3.33
CA THR A 208 -2.67 -5.43 3.14
C THR A 208 -2.76 -4.98 1.68
N TYR A 209 -1.63 -4.77 1.04
CA TYR A 209 -1.55 -4.43 -0.38
C TYR A 209 -1.98 -5.60 -1.27
N LEU A 210 -1.61 -6.84 -0.90
CA LEU A 210 -2.06 -8.02 -1.63
C LEU A 210 -3.58 -8.17 -1.60
N VAL A 211 -4.22 -8.01 -0.44
CA VAL A 211 -5.68 -8.08 -0.31
C VAL A 211 -6.35 -6.96 -1.10
N ALA A 212 -5.78 -5.74 -1.09
CA ALA A 212 -6.28 -4.63 -1.89
C ALA A 212 -6.20 -4.92 -3.40
N ALA A 213 -5.07 -5.47 -3.88
CA ALA A 213 -4.89 -5.83 -5.29
C ALA A 213 -5.85 -6.96 -5.74
N LEU A 214 -5.99 -8.01 -4.94
CA LEU A 214 -6.93 -9.11 -5.24
C LEU A 214 -8.38 -8.64 -5.15
N GLY A 215 -8.72 -7.78 -4.20
CA GLY A 215 -10.04 -7.18 -4.09
C GLY A 215 -10.41 -6.31 -5.30
N SER A 216 -9.47 -5.48 -5.76
CA SER A 216 -9.69 -4.66 -6.96
C SER A 216 -9.85 -5.52 -8.21
N LEU A 217 -9.09 -6.60 -8.34
CA LEU A 217 -9.22 -7.56 -9.45
C LEU A 217 -10.58 -8.27 -9.41
N ALA A 218 -11.02 -8.75 -8.25
CA ALA A 218 -12.31 -9.40 -8.11
C ALA A 218 -13.47 -8.47 -8.50
N MET A 219 -13.40 -7.20 -8.10
CA MET A 219 -14.40 -6.19 -8.49
C MET A 219 -14.36 -5.87 -9.99
N LEU A 220 -13.16 -5.76 -10.57
CA LEU A 220 -13.01 -5.55 -12.02
C LEU A 220 -13.61 -6.71 -12.82
N LEU A 221 -13.32 -7.95 -12.42
CA LEU A 221 -13.87 -9.14 -13.08
C LEU A 221 -15.40 -9.20 -12.95
N TYR A 222 -15.93 -8.92 -11.76
CA TYR A 222 -17.36 -8.89 -11.54
C TYR A 222 -18.07 -7.89 -12.47
N TRP A 223 -17.61 -6.64 -12.50
CA TRP A 223 -18.21 -5.61 -13.34
C TRP A 223 -17.92 -5.84 -14.81
N GLY A 224 -16.77 -6.41 -15.15
CA GLY A 224 -16.45 -6.83 -16.52
C GLY A 224 -17.47 -7.83 -17.05
N LEU A 225 -17.81 -8.85 -16.26
CA LEU A 225 -18.84 -9.82 -16.63
C LEU A 225 -20.23 -9.19 -16.76
N GLN A 226 -20.60 -8.23 -15.90
CA GLN A 226 -21.89 -7.55 -15.99
C GLN A 226 -22.02 -6.64 -17.22
N VAL A 227 -20.95 -5.94 -17.59
CA VAL A 227 -20.97 -4.98 -18.69
C VAL A 227 -20.77 -5.68 -20.05
N LEU A 228 -19.86 -6.68 -20.09
CA LEU A 228 -19.49 -7.34 -21.36
C LEU A 228 -20.26 -8.64 -21.61
N GLY A 229 -20.72 -9.34 -20.57
CA GLY A 229 -21.43 -10.62 -20.66
C GLY A 229 -22.96 -10.50 -20.90
N GLY A 230 -23.55 -9.32 -20.78
CA GLY A 230 -24.99 -9.09 -21.01
C GLY A 230 -25.37 -8.87 -22.47
N ARG A 231 -24.61 -9.40 -23.42
CA ARG A 231 -24.79 -9.21 -24.87
C ARG A 231 -25.34 -10.40 -25.61
N ASP A 232 -25.72 -11.48 -24.91
CA ASP A 232 -26.35 -12.69 -25.50
C ASP A 232 -27.86 -12.66 -25.36
#